data_236c590826c8368635a5bcb96d426b71
#
_entry.id   236c590826c8368635a5bcb96d426b71
#
_cell.length_a   1.000
_cell.length_b   1.000
_cell.length_c   1.000
_cell.angle_alpha   90.00
_cell.angle_beta   90.00
_cell.angle_gamma   90.00
#
_symmetry.space_group_name_H-M   'P 1'
#
loop_
_entity.id
_entity.type
_entity.pdbx_description
1 polymer ?
#
loop_
_entity_poly.entity_id
_entity_poly.type
_entity_poly.pdbx_seq_one_letter_code
_entity_poly.pdbx_strand_id
1 'polypeptide(L)'
;MADESNLNSPEARKAVFRRLVDLYAAGDVSRLEEVIPPDYVGHVAAGDRDREGFIRSVRFFHNLFVYREDSFRIEDQLVDGEKVVTRMTANVKMRETGEPITLIGINIARIVDGKIVEEWNTWEQLKA
;
A
#
# COMPACT_ATOMS: atom_id res chain seq x y z
N MET A 1 -28.82 -4.04 -4.19
CA MET A 1 -28.32 -2.71 -3.89
C MET A 1 -27.26 -2.83 -2.82
N ALA A 2 -26.07 -2.29 -3.08
CA ALA A 2 -25.00 -2.34 -2.09
C ALA A 2 -25.38 -1.42 -0.92
N ASP A 3 -25.30 -1.95 0.27
CA ASP A 3 -25.50 -1.19 1.48
C ASP A 3 -24.21 -0.43 1.77
N GLU A 4 -24.28 0.88 2.02
CA GLU A 4 -23.11 1.70 2.35
C GLU A 4 -22.37 1.17 3.57
N SER A 5 -23.06 0.53 4.52
CA SER A 5 -22.42 -0.07 5.68
C SER A 5 -21.42 -1.15 5.29
N ASN A 6 -21.58 -1.80 4.11
CA ASN A 6 -20.67 -2.83 3.65
C ASN A 6 -19.28 -2.27 3.33
N LEU A 7 -19.18 -0.98 2.98
CA LEU A 7 -17.89 -0.34 2.69
C LEU A 7 -17.00 -0.26 3.94
N ASN A 8 -17.60 -0.31 5.12
CA ASN A 8 -16.88 -0.16 6.38
C ASN A 8 -16.87 -1.44 7.22
N SER A 9 -17.25 -2.58 6.62
CA SER A 9 -17.09 -3.87 7.29
C SER A 9 -15.59 -4.22 7.37
N PRO A 10 -15.19 -5.05 8.33
CA PRO A 10 -13.79 -5.50 8.40
C PRO A 10 -13.29 -6.11 7.10
N GLU A 11 -14.10 -6.93 6.45
CA GLU A 11 -13.71 -7.58 5.19
C GLU A 11 -13.59 -6.57 4.04
N ALA A 12 -14.50 -5.59 3.97
CA ALA A 12 -14.44 -4.55 2.95
C ALA A 12 -13.19 -3.68 3.12
N ARG A 13 -12.84 -3.34 4.35
CA ARG A 13 -11.63 -2.56 4.62
C ARG A 13 -10.37 -3.31 4.25
N LYS A 14 -10.29 -4.61 4.58
CA LYS A 14 -9.17 -5.44 4.14
C LYS A 14 -9.04 -5.46 2.62
N ALA A 15 -10.17 -5.58 1.93
CA ALA A 15 -10.19 -5.63 0.47
C ALA A 15 -9.69 -4.33 -0.16
N VAL A 16 -10.01 -3.18 0.43
CA VAL A 16 -9.50 -1.88 -0.04
C VAL A 16 -7.99 -1.84 0.01
N PHE A 17 -7.39 -2.30 1.11
CA PHE A 17 -5.94 -2.31 1.22
C PHE A 17 -5.30 -3.29 0.24
N ARG A 18 -5.89 -4.47 0.04
CA ARG A 18 -5.39 -5.42 -0.96
C ARG A 18 -5.42 -4.81 -2.36
N ARG A 19 -6.47 -4.06 -2.66
CA ARG A 19 -6.56 -3.35 -3.94
C ARG A 19 -5.44 -2.32 -4.08
N LEU A 20 -5.14 -1.57 -3.03
CA LEU A 20 -4.01 -0.65 -3.04
C LEU A 20 -2.71 -1.38 -3.41
N VAL A 21 -2.46 -2.53 -2.79
CA VAL A 21 -1.25 -3.32 -3.04
C VAL A 21 -1.17 -3.75 -4.51
N ASP A 22 -2.28 -4.25 -5.07
CA ASP A 22 -2.33 -4.67 -6.46
C ASP A 22 -2.07 -3.51 -7.43
N LEU A 23 -2.69 -2.36 -7.18
CA LEU A 23 -2.51 -1.17 -8.00
C LEU A 23 -1.08 -0.61 -7.87
N TYR A 24 -0.50 -0.70 -6.68
CA TYR A 24 0.88 -0.30 -6.45
C TYR A 24 1.84 -1.16 -7.26
N ALA A 25 1.66 -2.48 -7.20
CA ALA A 25 2.51 -3.40 -7.96
C ALA A 25 2.41 -3.15 -9.46
N ALA A 26 1.20 -2.82 -9.95
CA ALA A 26 0.98 -2.50 -11.35
C ALA A 26 1.52 -1.12 -11.76
N GLY A 27 1.78 -0.24 -10.78
CA GLY A 27 2.18 1.14 -11.05
C GLY A 27 1.08 1.97 -11.67
N ASP A 28 -0.18 1.60 -11.45
CA ASP A 28 -1.35 2.25 -12.05
C ASP A 28 -1.76 3.46 -11.23
N VAL A 29 -1.05 4.57 -11.45
CA VAL A 29 -1.22 5.81 -10.69
C VAL A 29 -2.63 6.36 -10.81
N SER A 30 -3.23 6.29 -12.00
CA SER A 30 -4.57 6.85 -12.22
C SER A 30 -5.63 6.11 -11.40
N ARG A 31 -5.50 4.80 -11.25
CA ARG A 31 -6.44 4.00 -10.44
C ARG A 31 -6.13 4.06 -8.95
N LEU A 32 -4.88 4.32 -8.57
CA LEU A 32 -4.54 4.55 -7.17
C LEU A 32 -5.31 5.75 -6.61
N GLU A 33 -5.59 6.76 -7.43
CA GLU A 33 -6.37 7.92 -7.01
C GLU A 33 -7.80 7.56 -6.61
N GLU A 34 -8.30 6.40 -7.04
CA GLU A 34 -9.63 5.92 -6.62
C GLU A 34 -9.68 5.49 -5.16
N VAL A 35 -8.55 5.07 -4.59
CA VAL A 35 -8.48 4.61 -3.21
C VAL A 35 -7.72 5.57 -2.29
N ILE A 36 -6.98 6.52 -2.86
CA ILE A 36 -6.24 7.53 -2.13
C ILE A 36 -6.94 8.89 -2.36
N PRO A 37 -7.69 9.41 -1.39
CA PRO A 37 -8.43 10.66 -1.58
C PRO A 37 -7.52 11.89 -1.52
N PRO A 38 -8.02 13.07 -1.98
CA PRO A 38 -7.21 14.30 -1.98
C PRO A 38 -6.70 14.72 -0.59
N ASP A 39 -7.42 14.38 0.47
CA ASP A 39 -7.05 14.73 1.84
C ASP A 39 -6.23 13.65 2.56
N TYR A 40 -5.73 12.68 1.82
CA TYR A 40 -4.87 11.62 2.34
C TYR A 40 -3.64 12.18 3.05
N VAL A 41 -3.27 11.56 4.16
CA VAL A 41 -2.02 11.83 4.86
C VAL A 41 -1.31 10.50 5.13
N GLY A 42 -0.05 10.41 4.75
CA GLY A 42 0.79 9.26 5.05
C GLY A 42 1.93 9.64 5.98
N HIS A 43 2.25 8.75 6.90
CA HIS A 43 3.35 8.92 7.86
C HIS A 43 4.39 7.85 7.57
N VAL A 44 5.52 8.26 7.02
CA VAL A 44 6.60 7.34 6.63
C VAL A 44 7.91 7.87 7.21
N ALA A 45 8.97 7.05 7.14
CA ALA A 45 10.25 7.39 7.75
C ALA A 45 10.82 8.72 7.25
N ALA A 46 10.56 9.06 5.98
CA ALA A 46 11.04 10.31 5.39
C ALA A 46 10.24 11.54 5.83
N GLY A 47 9.14 11.36 6.56
CA GLY A 47 8.26 12.42 7.01
C GLY A 47 6.84 12.25 6.48
N ASP A 48 5.96 13.19 6.82
CA ASP A 48 4.58 13.13 6.37
C ASP A 48 4.49 13.46 4.88
N ARG A 49 3.52 12.83 4.22
CA ARG A 49 3.30 13.06 2.80
C ARG A 49 1.80 13.19 2.52
N ASP A 50 1.48 13.96 1.49
CA ASP A 50 0.13 14.07 0.95
C ASP A 50 -0.06 13.06 -0.20
N ARG A 51 -1.22 13.13 -0.86
CA ARG A 51 -1.53 12.25 -2.00
C ARG A 51 -0.48 12.36 -3.10
N GLU A 52 -0.05 13.57 -3.44
CA GLU A 52 0.96 13.75 -4.49
C GLU A 52 2.30 13.15 -4.09
N GLY A 53 2.65 13.27 -2.81
CA GLY A 53 3.85 12.64 -2.26
C GLY A 53 3.78 11.12 -2.36
N PHE A 54 2.61 10.55 -2.11
CA PHE A 54 2.38 9.11 -2.32
C PHE A 54 2.60 8.73 -3.79
N ILE A 55 2.01 9.49 -4.72
CA ILE A 55 2.14 9.21 -6.15
C ILE A 55 3.61 9.32 -6.60
N ARG A 56 4.32 10.34 -6.12
CA ARG A 56 5.75 10.49 -6.43
C ARG A 56 6.55 9.30 -5.92
N SER A 57 6.21 8.77 -4.75
CA SER A 57 6.91 7.61 -4.20
C SER A 57 6.66 6.35 -5.04
N VAL A 58 5.45 6.17 -5.55
CA VAL A 58 5.14 5.05 -6.45
C VAL A 58 6.05 5.10 -7.68
N ARG A 59 6.15 6.27 -8.30
CA ARG A 59 7.01 6.45 -9.48
C ARG A 59 8.49 6.24 -9.16
N PHE A 60 8.93 6.76 -8.02
CA PHE A 60 10.31 6.59 -7.57
C PHE A 60 10.66 5.11 -7.43
N PHE A 61 9.82 4.35 -6.72
CA PHE A 61 10.11 2.94 -6.49
C PHE A 61 9.95 2.09 -7.74
N HIS A 62 9.05 2.45 -8.65
CA HIS A 62 8.94 1.76 -9.94
C HIS A 62 10.14 2.04 -10.86
N ASN A 63 10.82 3.17 -10.67
CA ASN A 63 12.08 3.43 -11.37
C ASN A 63 13.24 2.66 -10.75
N LEU A 64 13.20 2.44 -9.44
CA LEU A 64 14.28 1.77 -8.72
C LEU A 64 14.17 0.24 -8.81
N PHE A 65 12.97 -0.28 -8.68
CA PHE A 65 12.69 -1.71 -8.64
C PHE A 65 11.81 -2.15 -9.80
N VAL A 66 11.96 -3.42 -10.18
CA VAL A 66 11.02 -4.09 -11.08
C VAL A 66 10.00 -4.83 -10.24
N TYR A 67 8.74 -4.48 -10.39
CA TYR A 67 7.62 -5.14 -9.72
C TYR A 67 6.94 -6.11 -10.67
N ARG A 68 6.43 -7.19 -10.08
CA ARG A 68 5.62 -8.17 -10.78
C ARG A 68 4.29 -8.28 -10.07
N GLU A 69 3.31 -8.92 -10.71
CA GLU A 69 1.99 -9.13 -10.15
C GLU A 69 2.03 -9.80 -8.78
N ASP A 70 2.98 -10.72 -8.59
CA ASP A 70 3.15 -11.49 -7.35
C ASP A 70 4.27 -10.95 -6.44
N SER A 71 4.75 -9.73 -6.67
CA SER A 71 5.83 -9.15 -5.86
C SER A 71 5.46 -9.02 -4.39
N PHE A 72 4.23 -8.62 -4.11
CA PHE A 72 3.78 -8.45 -2.72
C PHE A 72 3.02 -9.68 -2.24
N ARG A 73 3.38 -10.13 -1.03
CA ARG A 73 2.62 -11.16 -0.35
C ARG A 73 2.12 -10.60 0.98
N ILE A 74 0.80 -10.64 1.16
CA ILE A 74 0.18 -10.24 2.41
C ILE A 74 0.25 -11.43 3.35
N GLU A 75 1.01 -11.27 4.43
CA GLU A 75 1.21 -12.34 5.41
C GLU A 75 0.08 -12.39 6.42
N ASP A 76 -0.38 -11.21 6.86
CA ASP A 76 -1.36 -11.05 7.91
C ASP A 76 -2.15 -9.77 7.71
N GLN A 77 -3.44 -9.80 8.07
CA GLN A 77 -4.25 -8.59 8.19
C GLN A 77 -5.11 -8.66 9.42
N LEU A 78 -5.11 -7.58 10.18
CA LEU A 78 -5.96 -7.41 11.36
C LEU A 78 -6.75 -6.13 11.19
N VAL A 79 -7.98 -6.10 11.71
CA VAL A 79 -8.82 -4.91 11.67
C VAL A 79 -9.27 -4.54 13.07
N ASP A 80 -9.11 -3.28 13.40
CA ASP A 80 -9.65 -2.71 14.62
C ASP A 80 -10.30 -1.37 14.28
N GLY A 81 -11.63 -1.36 14.28
CA GLY A 81 -12.39 -0.19 13.86
C GLY A 81 -12.09 0.20 12.42
N GLU A 82 -11.65 1.43 12.21
CA GLU A 82 -11.30 1.94 10.88
C GLU A 82 -9.91 1.53 10.42
N LYS A 83 -9.11 0.95 11.29
CA LYS A 83 -7.71 0.65 11.00
C LYS A 83 -7.50 -0.79 10.56
N VAL A 84 -6.77 -0.95 9.47
CA VAL A 84 -6.33 -2.25 8.95
C VAL A 84 -4.83 -2.31 9.13
N VAL A 85 -4.36 -3.33 9.83
CA VAL A 85 -2.94 -3.59 10.01
C VAL A 85 -2.56 -4.72 9.08
N THR A 86 -1.58 -4.49 8.22
CA THR A 86 -1.14 -5.48 7.24
C THR A 86 0.36 -5.69 7.35
N ARG A 87 0.76 -6.94 7.47
CA ARG A 87 2.16 -7.36 7.43
C ARG A 87 2.43 -7.97 6.06
N MET A 88 3.49 -7.52 5.41
CA MET A 88 3.75 -7.89 4.02
C MET A 88 5.22 -8.24 3.78
N THR A 89 5.43 -9.06 2.76
CA THR A 89 6.75 -9.30 2.18
C THR A 89 6.71 -8.86 0.72
N ALA A 90 7.73 -8.15 0.28
CA ALA A 90 7.86 -7.77 -1.13
C ALA A 90 9.14 -8.37 -1.70
N ASN A 91 9.01 -9.06 -2.83
CA ASN A 91 10.14 -9.59 -3.59
C ASN A 91 10.21 -8.84 -4.90
N VAL A 92 11.27 -8.04 -5.06
CA VAL A 92 11.48 -7.20 -6.23
C VAL A 92 12.90 -7.41 -6.73
N LYS A 93 13.22 -6.78 -7.86
CA LYS A 93 14.59 -6.77 -8.38
C LYS A 93 15.03 -5.33 -8.58
N MET A 94 16.29 -5.04 -8.31
CA MET A 94 16.87 -3.76 -8.71
C MET A 94 16.80 -3.65 -10.23
N ARG A 95 16.24 -2.57 -10.73
CA ARG A 95 16.10 -2.39 -12.18
C ARG A 95 17.45 -2.31 -12.86
N GLU A 96 18.41 -1.64 -12.22
CA GLU A 96 19.73 -1.41 -12.80
C GLU A 96 20.57 -2.68 -12.90
N THR A 97 20.51 -3.54 -11.90
CA THR A 97 21.41 -4.70 -11.79
C THR A 97 20.70 -6.05 -11.92
N GLY A 98 19.38 -6.08 -11.76
CA GLY A 98 18.64 -7.34 -11.70
C GLY A 98 18.79 -8.08 -10.37
N GLU A 99 19.49 -7.49 -9.40
CA GLU A 99 19.68 -8.12 -8.09
C GLU A 99 18.35 -8.29 -7.37
N PRO A 100 18.05 -9.50 -6.85
CA PRO A 100 16.84 -9.71 -6.09
C PRO A 100 16.92 -9.05 -4.71
N ILE A 101 15.83 -8.39 -4.33
CA ILE A 101 15.71 -7.68 -3.06
C ILE A 101 14.44 -8.15 -2.37
N THR A 102 14.53 -8.48 -1.09
CA THR A 102 13.38 -8.81 -0.27
C THR A 102 13.18 -7.72 0.79
N LEU A 103 11.96 -7.19 0.84
CA LEU A 103 11.58 -6.17 1.80
C LEU A 103 10.47 -6.73 2.69
N ILE A 104 10.50 -6.37 3.97
CA ILE A 104 9.38 -6.65 4.88
C ILE A 104 8.78 -5.32 5.31
N GLY A 105 7.48 -5.30 5.43
CA GLY A 105 6.78 -4.07 5.78
C GLY A 105 5.58 -4.30 6.67
N ILE A 106 5.28 -3.29 7.45
CA ILE A 106 4.05 -3.22 8.24
C ILE A 106 3.38 -1.90 7.90
N ASN A 107 2.10 -1.99 7.59
CA ASN A 107 1.27 -0.84 7.26
C ASN A 107 0.06 -0.82 8.18
N ILE A 108 -0.28 0.36 8.69
CA ILE A 108 -1.55 0.61 9.34
C ILE A 108 -2.27 1.63 8.48
N ALA A 109 -3.43 1.27 7.97
CA ALA A 109 -4.22 2.15 7.12
C ALA A 109 -5.58 2.41 7.77
N ARG A 110 -5.93 3.69 7.90
CA ARG A 110 -7.27 4.08 8.34
C ARG A 110 -8.13 4.22 7.09
N ILE A 111 -9.16 3.38 7.01
CA ILE A 111 -9.97 3.22 5.80
C ILE A 111 -11.41 3.58 6.13
N VAL A 112 -11.94 4.56 5.40
CA VAL A 112 -13.29 5.09 5.61
C VAL A 112 -13.98 5.18 4.25
N ASP A 113 -15.15 4.58 4.12
CA ASP A 113 -15.99 4.64 2.92
C ASP A 113 -15.22 4.23 1.65
N GLY A 114 -14.41 3.17 1.75
CA GLY A 114 -13.66 2.65 0.62
C GLY A 114 -12.41 3.43 0.26
N LYS A 115 -11.98 4.37 1.11
CA LYS A 115 -10.81 5.22 0.86
C LYS A 115 -9.80 5.08 1.98
N ILE A 116 -8.52 5.11 1.62
CA ILE A 116 -7.42 5.14 2.58
C ILE A 116 -7.14 6.60 2.91
N VAL A 117 -7.63 7.04 4.06
CA VAL A 117 -7.55 8.46 4.43
C VAL A 117 -6.27 8.80 5.18
N GLU A 118 -5.69 7.81 5.83
CA GLU A 118 -4.43 8.00 6.57
C GLU A 118 -3.71 6.67 6.67
N GLU A 119 -2.38 6.70 6.59
CA GLU A 119 -1.61 5.48 6.78
C GLU A 119 -0.27 5.74 7.44
N TRP A 120 0.23 4.72 8.11
CA TRP A 120 1.57 4.65 8.70
C TRP A 120 2.23 3.42 8.14
N ASN A 121 3.44 3.55 7.59
CA ASN A 121 4.14 2.35 7.15
C ASN A 121 5.64 2.45 7.38
N THR A 122 6.24 1.29 7.52
CA THR A 122 7.68 1.16 7.60
C THR A 122 8.07 -0.10 6.83
N TRP A 123 9.20 0.00 6.13
CA TRP A 123 9.74 -1.08 5.34
C TRP A 123 11.22 -1.25 5.67
N GLU A 124 11.66 -2.49 5.63
CA GLU A 124 13.05 -2.83 5.92
C GLU A 124 13.51 -3.89 4.93
N GLN A 125 14.72 -3.72 4.42
CA GLN A 125 15.31 -4.72 3.55
C GLN A 125 15.86 -5.85 4.40
N LEU A 126 15.50 -7.09 4.04
CA LEU A 126 16.09 -8.26 4.65
C LEU A 126 17.49 -8.45 4.09
N LYS A 127 18.44 -8.63 4.98
CA LYS A 127 19.82 -8.96 4.57
C LYS A 127 19.92 -10.47 4.37
N ALA A 128 20.62 -10.83 3.30
CA ALA A 128 20.90 -12.23 3.00
C ALA A 128 21.83 -12.82 4.05
#